data_3b505516e831744bb35ab2b29c92744b
#
_entry.id   3b505516e831744bb35ab2b29c92744b
#
_cell.length_a   1.000
_cell.length_b   1.000
_cell.length_c   1.000
_cell.angle_alpha   90.00
_cell.angle_beta   90.00
_cell.angle_gamma   90.00
#
_symmetry.space_group_name_H-M   'P 1'
#
loop_
_entity.id
_entity.type
_entity.pdbx_description
1 polymer ?
#
loop_
_entity_poly.entity_id
_entity_poly.type
_entity_poly.pdbx_seq_one_letter_code
_entity_poly.pdbx_strand_id
1 'polypeptide(L)'
;MAKDYFNRYVWLIDLIMRYGHISFQDISKHWERSSLNDKGEPLAERTFHNHRDAILQTFGIEINNDRTLGYYILNKEDLEGDGIRKWLFDSISMYNLLNRSTNLRNKILFERVPSSQPWLEVIVNAIAEGKAIEVSYQASWSDKPHTYCMHPYCLKLFKQRWYVIARRDEFDNPYVYALDERMKDIKILNKKLEIPKDFDAKELYKDYYGVIMDLVEPEKVLIKVDADQVHYYESLPLHKSQYIIEKNDKYSIIEYYLAPNYDFKHELLSKGNSVEVLQPDWFRKDMKEAIKKMMERYND
;
A
#
# COMPACT_ATOMS: atom_id res chain seq x y z
N MET A 1 12.60 -27.31 9.12
CA MET A 1 13.51 -27.19 7.95
C MET A 1 12.99 -26.22 6.86
N ALA A 2 11.79 -26.34 6.32
CA ALA A 2 11.31 -25.42 5.26
C ALA A 2 11.17 -23.94 5.70
N LYS A 3 10.76 -23.68 6.94
CA LYS A 3 10.59 -22.34 7.52
C LYS A 3 11.88 -21.52 7.61
N ASP A 4 13.01 -22.18 7.60
CA ASP A 4 14.35 -21.59 7.75
C ASP A 4 14.91 -21.06 6.41
N TYR A 5 14.63 -21.76 5.29
CA TYR A 5 15.10 -21.32 3.98
C TYR A 5 14.43 -20.03 3.49
N PHE A 6 13.14 -19.88 3.72
CA PHE A 6 12.40 -18.67 3.36
C PHE A 6 13.02 -17.41 4.02
N ASN A 7 13.31 -17.48 5.30
CA ASN A 7 13.94 -16.38 6.03
C ASN A 7 15.35 -16.07 5.48
N ARG A 8 16.10 -17.09 5.04
CA ARG A 8 17.42 -16.92 4.43
C ARG A 8 17.31 -16.22 3.07
N TYR A 9 16.32 -16.57 2.26
CA TYR A 9 16.07 -15.93 0.96
C TYR A 9 15.74 -14.44 1.12
N VAL A 10 14.82 -14.13 2.03
CA VAL A 10 14.45 -12.74 2.32
C VAL A 10 15.66 -11.96 2.85
N TRP A 11 16.44 -12.55 3.76
CA TRP A 11 17.66 -11.94 4.27
C TRP A 11 18.67 -11.63 3.15
N LEU A 12 18.86 -12.55 2.21
CA LEU A 12 19.80 -12.36 1.11
C LEU A 12 19.34 -11.27 0.14
N ILE A 13 18.06 -11.25 -0.18
CA ILE A 13 17.44 -10.20 -1.01
C ILE A 13 17.61 -8.83 -0.35
N ASP A 14 17.21 -8.70 0.93
CA ASP A 14 17.33 -7.45 1.70
C ASP A 14 18.79 -6.96 1.76
N LEU A 15 19.74 -7.86 1.98
CA LEU A 15 21.15 -7.52 2.01
C LEU A 15 21.62 -6.93 0.68
N ILE A 16 21.33 -7.61 -0.45
CA ILE A 16 21.75 -7.16 -1.77
C ILE A 16 21.04 -5.86 -2.18
N MET A 17 19.75 -5.72 -1.87
CA MET A 17 19.02 -4.47 -2.12
C MET A 17 19.63 -3.28 -1.40
N ARG A 18 20.03 -3.46 -0.15
CA ARG A 18 20.62 -2.42 0.70
C ARG A 18 21.96 -1.93 0.21
N TYR A 19 22.82 -2.84 -0.25
CA TYR A 19 24.16 -2.51 -0.73
C TYR A 19 24.20 -2.13 -2.23
N GLY A 20 23.14 -2.47 -2.97
CA GLY A 20 23.11 -2.34 -4.42
C GLY A 20 24.00 -3.36 -5.14
N HIS A 21 25.30 -3.34 -4.83
CA HIS A 21 26.28 -4.33 -5.26
C HIS A 21 27.08 -4.81 -4.05
N ILE A 22 27.33 -6.12 -3.95
CA ILE A 22 28.03 -6.71 -2.81
C ILE A 22 28.83 -7.95 -3.22
N SER A 23 30.05 -8.07 -2.74
CA SER A 23 30.88 -9.24 -3.02
C SER A 23 30.37 -10.49 -2.29
N PHE A 24 30.66 -11.69 -2.82
CA PHE A 24 30.35 -12.93 -2.12
C PHE A 24 31.03 -13.03 -0.74
N GLN A 25 32.24 -12.53 -0.63
CA GLN A 25 32.98 -12.51 0.62
C GLN A 25 32.27 -11.67 1.68
N ASP A 26 31.74 -10.52 1.31
CA ASP A 26 31.03 -9.66 2.24
C ASP A 26 29.63 -10.23 2.57
N ILE A 27 28.95 -10.86 1.60
CA ILE A 27 27.73 -11.65 1.88
C ILE A 27 28.03 -12.72 2.94
N SER A 28 29.12 -13.49 2.79
CA SER A 28 29.50 -14.52 3.76
C SER A 28 29.81 -13.95 5.13
N LYS A 29 30.54 -12.82 5.23
CA LYS A 29 30.78 -12.12 6.50
C LYS A 29 29.49 -11.65 7.20
N HIS A 30 28.52 -11.14 6.41
CA HIS A 30 27.21 -10.77 6.95
C HIS A 30 26.42 -12.00 7.39
N TRP A 31 26.54 -13.12 6.67
CA TRP A 31 25.91 -14.38 7.04
C TRP A 31 26.45 -14.94 8.36
N GLU A 32 27.77 -14.95 8.57
CA GLU A 32 28.40 -15.39 9.81
C GLU A 32 27.86 -14.67 11.04
N ARG A 33 27.53 -13.38 10.89
CA ARG A 33 26.97 -12.52 11.96
C ARG A 33 25.44 -12.53 12.02
N SER A 34 24.81 -13.24 11.09
CA SER A 34 23.36 -13.30 11.02
C SER A 34 22.79 -14.20 12.12
N SER A 35 21.74 -13.76 12.78
CA SER A 35 20.99 -14.61 13.71
C SER A 35 20.24 -15.77 13.06
N LEU A 36 20.21 -15.84 11.72
CA LEU A 36 19.73 -16.99 10.96
C LEU A 36 20.78 -18.10 10.83
N ASN A 37 22.01 -17.82 11.28
CA ASN A 37 23.14 -18.70 11.26
C ASN A 37 23.51 -19.11 12.70
N ASP A 38 22.80 -20.09 13.23
CA ASP A 38 23.00 -20.55 14.61
C ASP A 38 24.41 -21.04 14.91
N LYS A 39 25.15 -21.45 13.86
CA LYS A 39 26.51 -22.00 13.98
C LYS A 39 27.60 -20.97 13.75
N GLY A 40 27.31 -19.81 13.20
CA GLY A 40 28.29 -18.80 12.80
C GLY A 40 29.25 -19.27 11.69
N GLU A 41 28.88 -20.32 10.92
CA GLU A 41 29.71 -20.86 9.84
C GLU A 41 29.64 -19.97 8.59
N PRO A 42 30.72 -19.87 7.78
CA PRO A 42 30.70 -19.17 6.52
C PRO A 42 29.65 -19.72 5.55
N LEU A 43 29.10 -18.86 4.70
CA LEU A 43 28.20 -19.28 3.64
C LEU A 43 28.98 -20.01 2.54
N ALA A 44 28.67 -21.29 2.30
CA ALA A 44 29.27 -22.02 1.20
C ALA A 44 28.76 -21.51 -0.16
N GLU A 45 29.63 -21.35 -1.18
CA GLU A 45 29.27 -20.88 -2.52
C GLU A 45 28.14 -21.71 -3.14
N ARG A 46 28.21 -23.03 -3.02
CA ARG A 46 27.16 -23.94 -3.51
C ARG A 46 25.80 -23.61 -2.87
N THR A 47 25.78 -23.34 -1.56
CA THR A 47 24.56 -22.97 -0.84
C THR A 47 24.03 -21.63 -1.33
N PHE A 48 24.93 -20.67 -1.56
CA PHE A 48 24.55 -19.38 -2.11
C PHE A 48 23.93 -19.49 -3.50
N HIS A 49 24.53 -20.28 -4.40
CA HIS A 49 23.96 -20.51 -5.74
C HIS A 49 22.59 -21.18 -5.68
N ASN A 50 22.42 -22.20 -4.84
CA ASN A 50 21.13 -22.83 -4.62
C ASN A 50 20.08 -21.83 -4.10
N HIS A 51 20.48 -20.89 -3.23
CA HIS A 51 19.57 -19.85 -2.76
C HIS A 51 19.19 -18.88 -3.88
N ARG A 52 20.14 -18.50 -4.74
CA ARG A 52 19.84 -17.66 -5.93
C ARG A 52 18.79 -18.29 -6.82
N ASP A 53 18.98 -19.57 -7.16
CA ASP A 53 18.06 -20.31 -8.03
C ASP A 53 16.67 -20.43 -7.39
N ALA A 54 16.62 -20.72 -6.10
CA ALA A 54 15.35 -20.78 -5.35
C ALA A 54 14.67 -19.41 -5.25
N ILE A 55 15.42 -18.33 -5.06
CA ILE A 55 14.91 -16.96 -5.05
C ILE A 55 14.28 -16.60 -6.39
N LEU A 56 14.97 -16.93 -7.50
CA LEU A 56 14.41 -16.71 -8.83
C LEU A 56 13.10 -17.49 -9.04
N GLN A 57 13.07 -18.77 -8.67
CA GLN A 57 11.89 -19.62 -8.83
C GLN A 57 10.71 -19.18 -7.93
N THR A 58 11.01 -18.75 -6.68
CA THR A 58 9.98 -18.45 -5.69
C THR A 58 9.44 -17.04 -5.80
N PHE A 59 10.32 -16.08 -6.09
CA PHE A 59 10.01 -14.64 -6.02
C PHE A 59 10.13 -13.93 -7.37
N GLY A 60 10.65 -14.60 -8.41
CA GLY A 60 10.94 -13.97 -9.70
C GLY A 60 12.04 -12.90 -9.61
N ILE A 61 12.90 -12.96 -8.57
CA ILE A 61 13.99 -12.01 -8.37
C ILE A 61 15.27 -12.60 -8.93
N GLU A 62 15.87 -11.90 -9.89
CA GLU A 62 17.11 -12.30 -10.53
C GLU A 62 18.31 -11.63 -9.86
N ILE A 63 19.14 -12.43 -9.17
CA ILE A 63 20.43 -12.00 -8.62
C ILE A 63 21.51 -12.30 -9.64
N ASN A 64 22.12 -11.26 -10.20
CA ASN A 64 23.19 -11.37 -11.17
C ASN A 64 24.55 -10.98 -10.56
N ASN A 65 25.64 -11.18 -11.27
CA ASN A 65 26.99 -10.90 -10.80
C ASN A 65 27.76 -10.03 -11.80
N ASP A 66 28.17 -8.85 -11.34
CA ASP A 66 29.17 -8.05 -12.00
C ASP A 66 30.56 -8.50 -11.52
N ARG A 67 31.51 -8.71 -12.46
CA ARG A 67 32.85 -9.23 -12.13
C ARG A 67 33.64 -8.30 -11.22
N THR A 68 33.36 -7.02 -11.26
CA THR A 68 34.07 -5.98 -10.50
C THR A 68 33.36 -5.55 -9.26
N LEU A 69 32.01 -5.38 -9.34
CA LEU A 69 31.19 -4.80 -8.30
C LEU A 69 30.48 -5.86 -7.41
N GLY A 70 30.41 -7.12 -7.89
CA GLY A 70 29.78 -8.22 -7.16
C GLY A 70 28.30 -8.45 -7.52
N TYR A 71 27.57 -9.07 -6.62
CA TYR A 71 26.17 -9.46 -6.84
C TYR A 71 25.21 -8.31 -6.66
N TYR A 72 24.21 -8.26 -7.55
CA TYR A 72 23.15 -7.25 -7.57
C TYR A 72 21.82 -7.85 -8.06
N ILE A 73 20.72 -7.14 -7.83
CA ILE A 73 19.41 -7.53 -8.35
C ILE A 73 19.19 -6.88 -9.71
N LEU A 74 19.04 -7.71 -10.75
CA LEU A 74 18.94 -7.26 -12.14
C LEU A 74 17.62 -6.51 -12.38
N ASN A 75 16.51 -7.03 -11.88
CA ASN A 75 15.16 -6.48 -12.07
C ASN A 75 14.70 -5.62 -10.89
N LYS A 76 15.60 -4.83 -10.32
CA LYS A 76 15.32 -3.96 -9.17
C LYS A 76 14.22 -2.94 -9.45
N GLU A 77 14.21 -2.35 -10.64
CA GLU A 77 13.21 -1.36 -11.05
C GLU A 77 11.80 -1.97 -11.12
N ASP A 78 11.67 -3.22 -11.57
CA ASP A 78 10.41 -3.96 -11.56
C ASP A 78 9.90 -4.21 -10.15
N LEU A 79 10.80 -4.48 -9.21
CA LEU A 79 10.47 -4.68 -7.79
C LEU A 79 10.06 -3.37 -7.10
N GLU A 80 10.74 -2.27 -7.41
CA GLU A 80 10.41 -0.94 -6.89
C GLU A 80 9.11 -0.38 -7.50
N GLY A 81 8.83 -0.71 -8.76
CA GLY A 81 7.60 -0.36 -9.48
C GLY A 81 6.37 -1.20 -9.05
N ASP A 82 6.58 -2.42 -8.56
CA ASP A 82 5.53 -3.28 -8.01
C ASP A 82 5.36 -3.03 -6.51
N GLY A 83 4.51 -2.06 -6.18
CA GLY A 83 4.27 -1.67 -4.79
C GLY A 83 3.87 -2.81 -3.85
N ILE A 84 3.21 -3.88 -4.37
CA ILE A 84 2.81 -5.05 -3.58
C ILE A 84 4.03 -5.90 -3.23
N ARG A 85 4.90 -6.19 -4.20
CA ARG A 85 6.11 -6.99 -3.95
C ARG A 85 7.03 -6.28 -2.98
N LYS A 86 7.28 -4.99 -3.20
CA LYS A 86 8.09 -4.18 -2.29
C LYS A 86 7.51 -4.21 -0.87
N TRP A 87 6.22 -3.95 -0.72
CA TRP A 87 5.54 -3.98 0.58
C TRP A 87 5.67 -5.34 1.28
N LEU A 88 5.54 -6.46 0.55
CA LEU A 88 5.73 -7.81 1.09
C LEU A 88 7.16 -8.01 1.59
N PHE A 89 8.17 -7.62 0.80
CA PHE A 89 9.58 -7.75 1.21
C PHE A 89 9.90 -6.89 2.43
N ASP A 90 9.47 -5.64 2.44
CA ASP A 90 9.67 -4.73 3.57
C ASP A 90 9.00 -5.30 4.84
N SER A 91 7.78 -5.84 4.71
CA SER A 91 7.03 -6.46 5.81
C SER A 91 7.72 -7.71 6.36
N ILE A 92 8.24 -8.58 5.49
CA ILE A 92 8.94 -9.80 5.91
C ILE A 92 10.30 -9.45 6.49
N SER A 93 11.03 -8.50 5.92
CA SER A 93 12.31 -8.02 6.45
C SER A 93 12.13 -7.42 7.85
N MET A 94 11.08 -6.62 8.03
CA MET A 94 10.70 -6.07 9.34
C MET A 94 10.34 -7.18 10.33
N TYR A 95 9.52 -8.16 9.93
CA TYR A 95 9.17 -9.32 10.75
C TYR A 95 10.42 -10.09 11.19
N ASN A 96 11.36 -10.35 10.29
CA ASN A 96 12.61 -11.02 10.60
C ASN A 96 13.49 -10.20 11.56
N LEU A 97 13.58 -8.89 11.36
CA LEU A 97 14.30 -7.98 12.25
C LEU A 97 13.73 -8.04 13.67
N LEU A 98 12.42 -8.03 13.81
CA LEU A 98 11.72 -8.02 15.08
C LEU A 98 11.83 -9.36 15.82
N ASN A 99 11.75 -10.48 15.10
CA ASN A 99 11.88 -11.81 15.70
C ASN A 99 13.29 -12.12 16.21
N ARG A 100 14.32 -11.50 15.62
CA ARG A 100 15.71 -11.64 16.08
C ARG A 100 15.95 -11.03 17.46
N SER A 101 15.09 -10.14 17.88
CA SER A 101 15.30 -9.29 19.05
C SER A 101 14.22 -9.55 20.09
N THR A 102 14.23 -10.76 20.70
CA THR A 102 13.31 -11.10 21.80
C THR A 102 13.30 -10.05 22.92
N ASN A 103 14.43 -9.39 23.13
CA ASN A 103 14.58 -8.30 24.11
C ASN A 103 14.00 -6.95 23.64
N LEU A 104 13.57 -6.81 22.39
CA LEU A 104 13.03 -5.57 21.85
C LEU A 104 11.50 -5.53 21.82
N ARG A 105 10.81 -6.62 22.12
CA ARG A 105 9.32 -6.65 22.09
C ARG A 105 8.69 -5.55 22.94
N ASN A 106 9.31 -5.19 24.05
CA ASN A 106 8.83 -4.13 24.94
C ASN A 106 9.28 -2.72 24.51
N LYS A 107 10.07 -2.59 23.44
CA LYS A 107 10.62 -1.33 22.95
C LYS A 107 10.05 -0.93 21.60
N ILE A 108 9.25 -1.79 20.98
CA ILE A 108 8.66 -1.58 19.65
C ILE A 108 7.15 -1.68 19.80
N LEU A 109 6.49 -0.59 19.50
CA LEU A 109 5.02 -0.51 19.53
C LEU A 109 4.49 -0.60 18.10
N PHE A 110 3.52 -1.48 17.90
CA PHE A 110 2.77 -1.58 16.66
C PHE A 110 1.37 -1.03 16.86
N GLU A 111 0.95 -0.22 15.93
CA GLU A 111 -0.45 0.10 15.82
C GLU A 111 -1.25 -1.15 15.43
N ARG A 112 -2.39 -1.36 16.07
CA ARG A 112 -3.25 -2.51 15.76
C ARG A 112 -3.89 -2.30 14.39
N VAL A 113 -3.47 -3.07 13.39
CA VAL A 113 -4.09 -3.09 12.07
C VAL A 113 -5.20 -4.13 12.06
N PRO A 114 -6.46 -3.77 11.79
CA PRO A 114 -7.53 -4.74 11.60
C PRO A 114 -7.17 -5.69 10.46
N SER A 115 -7.12 -6.98 10.75
CA SER A 115 -6.80 -8.00 9.75
C SER A 115 -8.07 -8.39 9.00
N SER A 116 -8.08 -8.14 7.69
CA SER A 116 -9.14 -8.59 6.76
C SER A 116 -8.76 -9.91 6.07
N GLN A 117 -7.77 -10.63 6.59
CA GLN A 117 -7.18 -11.79 5.92
C GLN A 117 -8.17 -12.85 5.45
N PRO A 118 -9.20 -13.27 6.23
CA PRO A 118 -10.16 -14.27 5.75
C PRO A 118 -10.88 -13.84 4.46
N TRP A 119 -11.24 -12.58 4.36
CA TRP A 119 -11.96 -12.04 3.20
C TRP A 119 -11.06 -11.82 1.98
N LEU A 120 -9.79 -11.44 2.21
CA LEU A 120 -8.81 -11.22 1.14
C LEU A 120 -8.58 -12.48 0.31
N GLU A 121 -8.36 -13.62 0.95
CA GLU A 121 -8.10 -14.88 0.27
C GLU A 121 -9.27 -15.28 -0.64
N VAL A 122 -10.48 -15.20 -0.14
CA VAL A 122 -11.68 -15.53 -0.92
C VAL A 122 -11.85 -14.63 -2.13
N ILE A 123 -11.62 -13.32 -1.97
CA ILE A 123 -11.76 -12.35 -3.07
C ILE A 123 -10.64 -12.54 -4.11
N VAL A 124 -9.39 -12.73 -3.67
CA VAL A 124 -8.26 -13.00 -4.58
C VAL A 124 -8.52 -14.25 -5.41
N ASN A 125 -9.00 -15.32 -4.78
CA ASN A 125 -9.35 -16.57 -5.48
C ASN A 125 -10.49 -16.34 -6.47
N ALA A 126 -11.52 -15.60 -6.10
CA ALA A 126 -12.63 -15.28 -7.00
C ALA A 126 -12.17 -14.51 -8.25
N ILE A 127 -11.31 -13.50 -8.07
CA ILE A 127 -10.73 -12.71 -9.18
C ILE A 127 -9.88 -13.64 -10.07
N ALA A 128 -9.00 -14.45 -9.47
CA ALA A 128 -8.11 -15.36 -10.20
C ALA A 128 -8.88 -16.43 -11.00
N GLU A 129 -10.00 -16.93 -10.46
CA GLU A 129 -10.87 -17.90 -11.12
C GLU A 129 -11.85 -17.25 -12.12
N GLY A 130 -11.89 -15.92 -12.21
CA GLY A 130 -12.84 -15.19 -13.05
C GLY A 130 -14.30 -15.40 -12.63
N LYS A 131 -14.57 -15.43 -11.31
CA LYS A 131 -15.89 -15.71 -10.73
C LYS A 131 -16.44 -14.53 -9.94
N ALA A 132 -17.76 -14.36 -9.97
CA ALA A 132 -18.50 -13.45 -9.11
C ALA A 132 -18.58 -14.01 -7.67
N ILE A 133 -18.88 -13.14 -6.72
CA ILE A 133 -19.04 -13.47 -5.31
C ILE A 133 -20.43 -13.09 -4.79
N GLU A 134 -20.95 -13.88 -3.85
CA GLU A 134 -22.07 -13.50 -3.01
C GLU A 134 -21.50 -12.92 -1.70
N VAL A 135 -21.94 -11.73 -1.35
CA VAL A 135 -21.45 -11.01 -0.18
C VAL A 135 -22.61 -10.63 0.73
N SER A 136 -22.51 -10.98 2.01
CA SER A 136 -23.37 -10.45 3.06
C SER A 136 -22.69 -9.26 3.71
N TYR A 137 -23.24 -8.05 3.51
CA TYR A 137 -22.66 -6.79 3.95
C TYR A 137 -23.64 -5.93 4.74
N GLN A 138 -23.20 -5.41 5.86
CA GLN A 138 -23.98 -4.51 6.71
C GLN A 138 -23.44 -3.10 6.61
N ALA A 139 -24.10 -2.23 5.83
CA ALA A 139 -23.75 -0.82 5.75
C ALA A 139 -23.95 -0.13 7.11
N SER A 140 -23.18 0.93 7.38
CA SER A 140 -23.20 1.64 8.67
C SER A 140 -24.58 2.25 9.03
N TRP A 141 -25.42 2.45 8.03
CA TRP A 141 -26.79 2.99 8.18
C TRP A 141 -27.87 1.91 8.18
N SER A 142 -27.49 0.63 8.12
CA SER A 142 -28.43 -0.49 8.06
C SER A 142 -28.37 -1.34 9.34
N ASP A 143 -29.54 -1.64 9.91
CA ASP A 143 -29.64 -2.49 11.11
C ASP A 143 -29.41 -3.97 10.80
N LYS A 144 -29.46 -4.37 9.54
CA LYS A 144 -29.33 -5.76 9.10
C LYS A 144 -28.36 -5.87 7.92
N PRO A 145 -27.63 -7.00 7.82
CA PRO A 145 -26.84 -7.29 6.63
C PRO A 145 -27.77 -7.56 5.42
N HIS A 146 -27.30 -7.16 4.25
CA HIS A 146 -27.93 -7.44 2.98
C HIS A 146 -26.99 -8.30 2.12
N THR A 147 -27.56 -9.20 1.36
CA THR A 147 -26.81 -10.08 0.48
C THR A 147 -26.86 -9.57 -0.95
N TYR A 148 -25.69 -9.50 -1.57
CA TYR A 148 -25.50 -8.97 -2.93
C TYR A 148 -24.66 -9.93 -3.77
N CYS A 149 -24.99 -10.06 -5.05
CA CYS A 149 -24.09 -10.62 -6.04
C CYS A 149 -23.14 -9.49 -6.52
N MET A 150 -21.84 -9.72 -6.40
CA MET A 150 -20.83 -8.72 -6.72
C MET A 150 -19.78 -9.28 -7.68
N HIS A 151 -19.32 -8.42 -8.56
CA HIS A 151 -18.20 -8.65 -9.46
C HIS A 151 -16.98 -7.90 -8.94
N PRO A 152 -16.04 -8.55 -8.23
CA PRO A 152 -14.86 -7.90 -7.69
C PRO A 152 -13.89 -7.50 -8.80
N TYR A 153 -13.54 -6.21 -8.88
CA TYR A 153 -12.64 -5.66 -9.88
C TYR A 153 -11.20 -5.64 -9.38
N CYS A 154 -10.98 -5.08 -8.19
CA CYS A 154 -9.66 -5.02 -7.57
C CYS A 154 -9.75 -4.85 -6.05
N LEU A 155 -8.59 -5.00 -5.41
CA LEU A 155 -8.37 -4.74 -3.98
C LEU A 155 -7.50 -3.50 -3.81
N LYS A 156 -7.79 -2.68 -2.81
CA LYS A 156 -6.99 -1.52 -2.45
C LYS A 156 -6.73 -1.47 -0.95
N LEU A 157 -5.46 -1.30 -0.57
CA LEU A 157 -5.08 -0.99 0.79
C LEU A 157 -4.97 0.53 0.95
N PHE A 158 -5.71 1.10 1.93
CA PHE A 158 -5.65 2.51 2.25
C PHE A 158 -5.80 2.73 3.75
N LYS A 159 -4.93 3.52 4.35
CA LYS A 159 -4.90 3.81 5.79
C LYS A 159 -5.12 2.55 6.63
N GLN A 160 -4.31 1.53 6.36
CA GLN A 160 -4.28 0.23 7.07
C GLN A 160 -5.55 -0.62 6.93
N ARG A 161 -6.48 -0.28 6.04
CA ARG A 161 -7.70 -1.06 5.76
C ARG A 161 -7.74 -1.51 4.32
N TRP A 162 -8.12 -2.78 4.12
CA TRP A 162 -8.40 -3.31 2.81
C TRP A 162 -9.81 -2.98 2.36
N TYR A 163 -9.92 -2.71 1.09
CA TYR A 163 -11.17 -2.45 0.38
C TYR A 163 -11.24 -3.31 -0.87
N VAL A 164 -12.45 -3.78 -1.18
CA VAL A 164 -12.76 -4.34 -2.50
C VAL A 164 -13.55 -3.33 -3.31
N ILE A 165 -13.13 -3.12 -4.53
CA ILE A 165 -13.87 -2.37 -5.52
C ILE A 165 -14.64 -3.38 -6.34
N ALA A 166 -15.96 -3.33 -6.30
CA ALA A 166 -16.82 -4.31 -6.92
C ALA A 166 -18.08 -3.67 -7.49
N ARG A 167 -18.52 -4.17 -8.65
CA ARG A 167 -19.83 -3.85 -9.22
C ARG A 167 -20.87 -4.84 -8.71
N ARG A 168 -22.00 -4.35 -8.26
CA ARG A 168 -23.15 -5.19 -7.96
C ARG A 168 -24.00 -5.40 -9.22
N ASP A 169 -24.75 -6.51 -9.28
CA ASP A 169 -25.63 -6.79 -10.43
C ASP A 169 -26.65 -5.68 -10.70
N GLU A 170 -27.09 -5.00 -9.64
CA GLU A 170 -28.11 -3.95 -9.73
C GLU A 170 -27.57 -2.58 -10.20
N PHE A 171 -26.23 -2.45 -10.35
CA PHE A 171 -25.59 -1.19 -10.69
C PHE A 171 -24.63 -1.33 -11.87
N ASP A 172 -24.49 -0.25 -12.63
CA ASP A 172 -23.55 -0.20 -13.75
C ASP A 172 -22.12 0.12 -13.31
N ASN A 173 -21.97 0.88 -12.21
CA ASN A 173 -20.68 1.34 -11.71
C ASN A 173 -20.21 0.51 -10.50
N PRO A 174 -18.90 0.33 -10.34
CA PRO A 174 -18.34 -0.28 -9.15
C PRO A 174 -18.42 0.68 -7.94
N TYR A 175 -18.57 0.09 -6.76
CA TYR A 175 -18.54 0.76 -5.48
C TYR A 175 -17.43 0.19 -4.60
N VAL A 176 -17.12 0.92 -3.54
CA VAL A 176 -16.06 0.57 -2.58
C VAL A 176 -16.66 -0.05 -1.34
N TYR A 177 -16.19 -1.24 -0.99
CA TYR A 177 -16.63 -1.97 0.21
C TYR A 177 -15.42 -2.25 1.10
N ALA A 178 -15.49 -1.81 2.36
CA ALA A 178 -14.43 -2.11 3.31
C ALA A 178 -14.47 -3.58 3.74
N LEU A 179 -13.31 -4.19 3.83
CA LEU A 179 -13.14 -5.55 4.34
C LEU A 179 -12.92 -5.50 5.86
N ASP A 180 -13.95 -5.15 6.58
CA ASP A 180 -13.96 -5.02 8.04
C ASP A 180 -15.17 -5.76 8.65
N GLU A 181 -15.57 -5.41 9.86
CA GLU A 181 -16.70 -6.00 10.58
C GLU A 181 -18.04 -5.87 9.85
N ARG A 182 -18.15 -5.00 8.85
CA ARG A 182 -19.33 -4.86 8.00
C ARG A 182 -19.48 -6.01 7.00
N MET A 183 -18.38 -6.65 6.64
CA MET A 183 -18.37 -7.86 5.84
C MET A 183 -18.69 -9.05 6.73
N LYS A 184 -19.84 -9.70 6.50
CA LYS A 184 -20.35 -10.78 7.36
C LYS A 184 -20.08 -12.17 6.76
N ASP A 185 -20.17 -12.31 5.45
CA ASP A 185 -19.91 -13.56 4.74
C ASP A 185 -19.55 -13.28 3.28
N ILE A 186 -18.72 -14.14 2.71
CA ILE A 186 -18.38 -14.14 1.28
C ILE A 186 -18.35 -15.55 0.75
N LYS A 187 -19.00 -15.79 -0.41
CA LYS A 187 -18.99 -17.07 -1.13
C LYS A 187 -18.66 -16.85 -2.59
N ILE A 188 -17.81 -17.69 -3.16
CA ILE A 188 -17.55 -17.70 -4.60
C ILE A 188 -18.74 -18.37 -5.29
N LEU A 189 -19.29 -17.69 -6.29
CA LEU A 189 -20.41 -18.20 -7.08
C LEU A 189 -19.91 -18.94 -8.31
N ASN A 190 -20.73 -19.87 -8.81
CA ASN A 190 -20.49 -20.45 -10.14
C ASN A 190 -21.06 -19.53 -11.25
N LYS A 191 -20.77 -18.23 -11.14
CA LYS A 191 -21.15 -17.17 -12.08
C LYS A 191 -19.88 -16.50 -12.57
N LYS A 192 -19.80 -16.25 -13.88
CA LYS A 192 -18.64 -15.59 -14.49
C LYS A 192 -18.49 -14.15 -13.96
N LEU A 193 -17.27 -13.77 -13.66
CA LEU A 193 -16.90 -12.39 -13.35
C LEU A 193 -17.11 -11.48 -14.57
N GLU A 194 -17.87 -10.41 -14.39
CA GLU A 194 -18.07 -9.39 -15.40
C GLU A 194 -17.25 -8.17 -15.04
N ILE A 195 -16.15 -7.97 -15.75
CA ILE A 195 -15.22 -6.84 -15.61
C ILE A 195 -14.94 -6.30 -17.01
N PRO A 196 -14.79 -4.97 -17.22
CA PRO A 196 -14.38 -4.43 -18.49
C PRO A 196 -13.08 -5.07 -19.00
N LYS A 197 -13.01 -5.34 -20.33
CA LYS A 197 -11.85 -6.05 -20.90
C LYS A 197 -10.52 -5.34 -20.68
N ASP A 198 -10.55 -4.01 -20.72
CA ASP A 198 -9.37 -3.15 -20.58
C ASP A 198 -9.25 -2.55 -19.16
N PHE A 199 -9.80 -3.25 -18.15
CA PHE A 199 -9.76 -2.78 -16.77
C PHE A 199 -8.33 -2.79 -16.24
N ASP A 200 -7.89 -1.63 -15.77
CA ASP A 200 -6.65 -1.46 -15.00
C ASP A 200 -6.94 -0.68 -13.71
N ALA A 201 -6.61 -1.28 -12.58
CA ALA A 201 -6.81 -0.68 -11.27
C ALA A 201 -5.95 0.59 -11.06
N LYS A 202 -4.77 0.68 -11.70
CA LYS A 202 -3.91 1.87 -11.63
C LYS A 202 -4.53 3.03 -12.39
N GLU A 203 -5.12 2.75 -13.56
CA GLU A 203 -5.84 3.75 -14.35
C GLU A 203 -7.12 4.20 -13.65
N LEU A 204 -7.87 3.27 -13.03
CA LEU A 204 -9.07 3.61 -12.26
C LEU A 204 -8.78 4.64 -11.14
N TYR A 205 -7.65 4.50 -10.48
CA TYR A 205 -7.28 5.32 -9.31
C TYR A 205 -6.22 6.38 -9.61
N LYS A 206 -5.84 6.58 -10.87
CA LYS A 206 -4.72 7.45 -11.22
C LYS A 206 -4.90 8.90 -10.76
N ASP A 207 -6.15 9.36 -10.71
CA ASP A 207 -6.52 10.73 -10.40
C ASP A 207 -7.26 10.86 -9.05
N TYR A 208 -7.29 9.78 -8.24
CA TYR A 208 -7.96 9.78 -6.94
C TYR A 208 -6.99 9.62 -5.78
N TYR A 209 -7.13 10.48 -4.77
CA TYR A 209 -6.59 10.21 -3.44
C TYR A 209 -7.57 9.32 -2.66
N GLY A 210 -7.04 8.32 -1.94
CA GLY A 210 -7.86 7.43 -1.11
C GLY A 210 -8.61 6.36 -1.88
N VAL A 211 -9.82 6.04 -1.45
CA VAL A 211 -10.63 4.94 -1.98
C VAL A 211 -11.97 5.38 -2.55
N ILE A 212 -12.51 6.51 -2.11
CA ILE A 212 -13.82 7.00 -2.53
C ILE A 212 -13.70 7.60 -3.93
N MET A 213 -14.51 7.08 -4.85
CA MET A 213 -14.64 7.57 -6.22
C MET A 213 -15.91 8.39 -6.32
N ASP A 214 -15.79 9.68 -5.99
CA ASP A 214 -16.89 10.62 -6.19
C ASP A 214 -17.03 10.98 -7.68
N LEU A 215 -18.17 11.52 -8.07
CA LEU A 215 -18.41 12.06 -9.42
C LEU A 215 -17.78 13.45 -9.60
N VAL A 216 -16.55 13.61 -9.10
CA VAL A 216 -15.76 14.85 -9.23
C VAL A 216 -14.68 14.63 -10.26
N GLU A 217 -14.63 15.50 -11.25
CA GLU A 217 -13.62 15.42 -12.30
C GLU A 217 -12.25 15.86 -11.78
N PRO A 218 -11.16 15.23 -12.28
CA PRO A 218 -9.80 15.66 -11.96
C PRO A 218 -9.54 17.08 -12.46
N GLU A 219 -9.01 17.90 -11.58
CA GLU A 219 -8.63 19.27 -11.91
C GLU A 219 -7.39 19.72 -11.14
N LYS A 220 -6.90 20.89 -11.45
CA LYS A 220 -5.78 21.51 -10.75
C LYS A 220 -6.21 21.98 -9.37
N VAL A 221 -5.53 21.47 -8.34
CA VAL A 221 -5.72 21.89 -6.95
C VAL A 221 -4.44 22.55 -6.45
N LEU A 222 -4.57 23.76 -5.89
CA LEU A 222 -3.49 24.45 -5.23
C LEU A 222 -3.77 24.53 -3.73
N ILE A 223 -2.78 24.12 -2.95
CA ILE A 223 -2.79 24.30 -1.49
C ILE A 223 -1.59 25.11 -1.05
N LYS A 224 -1.79 25.93 -0.02
CA LYS A 224 -0.73 26.61 0.71
C LYS A 224 -0.49 25.87 2.02
N VAL A 225 0.77 25.58 2.30
CA VAL A 225 1.21 24.82 3.48
C VAL A 225 2.24 25.62 4.24
N ASP A 226 2.15 25.66 5.56
CA ASP A 226 3.14 26.33 6.41
C ASP A 226 4.54 25.76 6.20
N ALA A 227 5.58 26.62 6.27
CA ALA A 227 6.95 26.24 5.92
C ALA A 227 7.51 25.11 6.81
N ASP A 228 7.11 25.03 8.07
CA ASP A 228 7.50 23.96 9.00
C ASP A 228 6.83 22.62 8.73
N GLN A 229 5.76 22.58 7.92
CA GLN A 229 5.01 21.38 7.58
C GLN A 229 5.36 20.81 6.20
N VAL A 230 6.00 21.57 5.33
CA VAL A 230 6.24 21.16 3.94
C VAL A 230 7.06 19.88 3.81
N HIS A 231 7.99 19.63 4.72
CA HIS A 231 8.84 18.43 4.69
C HIS A 231 8.05 17.11 4.83
N TYR A 232 6.87 17.14 5.47
CA TYR A 232 5.99 15.97 5.53
C TYR A 232 5.40 15.62 4.15
N TYR A 233 5.09 16.63 3.35
CA TYR A 233 4.62 16.45 1.98
C TYR A 233 5.74 16.02 1.03
N GLU A 234 6.97 16.51 1.25
CA GLU A 234 8.14 16.08 0.48
C GLU A 234 8.51 14.62 0.75
N SER A 235 8.46 14.19 2.01
CA SER A 235 8.83 12.84 2.42
C SER A 235 7.75 11.80 2.11
N LEU A 236 6.47 12.19 2.16
CA LEU A 236 5.32 11.34 1.88
C LEU A 236 4.28 12.10 1.04
N PRO A 237 4.46 12.17 -0.29
CA PRO A 237 3.52 12.84 -1.17
C PRO A 237 2.12 12.23 -1.09
N LEU A 238 1.08 13.09 -1.02
CA LEU A 238 -0.30 12.63 -0.96
C LEU A 238 -0.75 11.99 -2.27
N HIS A 239 -0.23 12.49 -3.40
CA HIS A 239 -0.56 11.99 -4.73
C HIS A 239 0.65 12.08 -5.66
N LYS A 240 0.73 11.19 -6.67
CA LYS A 240 1.83 11.18 -7.66
C LYS A 240 1.98 12.46 -8.47
N SER A 241 0.89 13.24 -8.61
CA SER A 241 0.91 14.53 -9.30
C SER A 241 1.39 15.68 -8.44
N GLN A 242 1.79 15.44 -7.19
CA GLN A 242 2.25 16.48 -6.28
C GLN A 242 3.48 17.19 -6.81
N TYR A 243 3.42 18.51 -6.90
CA TYR A 243 4.55 19.35 -7.30
C TYR A 243 4.58 20.64 -6.46
N ILE A 244 5.75 20.99 -5.94
CA ILE A 244 5.93 22.25 -5.18
C ILE A 244 6.28 23.36 -6.19
N ILE A 245 5.38 24.33 -6.35
CA ILE A 245 5.54 25.44 -7.31
C ILE A 245 6.17 26.69 -6.69
N GLU A 246 6.06 26.82 -5.37
CA GLU A 246 6.66 27.90 -4.60
C GLU A 246 7.12 27.40 -3.22
N LYS A 247 8.28 27.84 -2.76
CA LYS A 247 8.80 27.54 -1.42
C LYS A 247 9.56 28.74 -0.87
N ASN A 248 9.18 29.20 0.32
CA ASN A 248 9.85 30.28 1.03
C ASN A 248 9.82 30.03 2.55
N ASP A 249 10.37 30.96 3.35
CA ASP A 249 10.52 30.80 4.80
C ASP A 249 9.19 30.80 5.58
N LYS A 250 8.08 31.18 4.95
CA LYS A 250 6.78 31.28 5.61
C LYS A 250 5.82 30.20 5.19
N TYR A 251 5.85 29.82 3.90
CA TYR A 251 4.94 28.83 3.32
C TYR A 251 5.52 28.19 2.05
N SER A 252 4.86 27.13 1.62
CA SER A 252 5.01 26.56 0.27
C SER A 252 3.66 26.44 -0.41
N ILE A 253 3.65 26.55 -1.74
CA ILE A 253 2.48 26.26 -2.56
C ILE A 253 2.71 24.94 -3.28
N ILE A 254 1.78 24.02 -3.07
CA ILE A 254 1.80 22.70 -3.67
C ILE A 254 0.65 22.60 -4.66
N GLU A 255 0.99 22.13 -5.85
CA GLU A 255 0.06 21.84 -6.94
C GLU A 255 -0.20 20.36 -7.02
N TYR A 256 -1.46 20.01 -7.23
CA TYR A 256 -1.93 18.66 -7.58
C TYR A 256 -2.78 18.72 -8.86
N TYR A 257 -2.82 17.60 -9.58
CA TYR A 257 -3.85 17.32 -10.58
C TYR A 257 -4.55 16.02 -10.15
N LEU A 258 -5.73 16.14 -9.57
CA LEU A 258 -6.52 15.03 -9.04
C LEU A 258 -7.99 15.44 -8.87
N ALA A 259 -8.86 14.44 -8.69
CA ALA A 259 -10.23 14.68 -8.25
C ALA A 259 -10.23 15.05 -6.76
N PRO A 260 -10.62 16.29 -6.37
CA PRO A 260 -10.66 16.71 -4.98
C PRO A 260 -11.89 16.09 -4.27
N ASN A 261 -11.82 14.76 -4.11
CA ASN A 261 -12.84 13.89 -3.57
C ASN A 261 -12.99 14.00 -2.05
N TYR A 262 -13.92 13.24 -1.49
CA TYR A 262 -14.17 13.16 -0.06
C TYR A 262 -12.90 12.82 0.75
N ASP A 263 -12.13 11.82 0.33
CA ASP A 263 -10.93 11.39 1.05
C ASP A 263 -9.84 12.47 1.05
N PHE A 264 -9.64 13.17 -0.07
CA PHE A 264 -8.67 14.25 -0.18
C PHE A 264 -9.08 15.44 0.69
N LYS A 265 -10.38 15.81 0.67
CA LYS A 265 -10.93 16.85 1.53
C LYS A 265 -10.66 16.54 3.02
N HIS A 266 -10.97 15.32 3.43
CA HIS A 266 -10.77 14.92 4.84
C HIS A 266 -9.28 14.82 5.22
N GLU A 267 -8.42 14.43 4.28
CA GLU A 267 -6.97 14.49 4.50
C GLU A 267 -6.51 15.90 4.79
N LEU A 268 -6.94 16.88 3.98
CA LEU A 268 -6.57 18.28 4.19
C LEU A 268 -7.15 18.84 5.49
N LEU A 269 -8.41 18.52 5.83
CA LEU A 269 -9.02 18.92 7.10
C LEU A 269 -8.25 18.37 8.32
N SER A 270 -7.66 17.18 8.20
CA SER A 270 -6.87 16.57 9.27
C SER A 270 -5.55 17.32 9.58
N LYS A 271 -5.10 18.17 8.65
CA LYS A 271 -3.89 19.01 8.83
C LYS A 271 -4.15 20.28 9.66
N GLY A 272 -5.42 20.52 10.01
CA GLY A 272 -5.80 21.67 10.83
C GLY A 272 -5.55 23.00 10.14
N ASN A 273 -4.94 23.94 10.87
CA ASN A 273 -4.69 25.30 10.40
C ASN A 273 -3.43 25.46 9.56
N SER A 274 -2.63 24.41 9.38
CA SER A 274 -1.38 24.47 8.63
C SER A 274 -1.54 24.40 7.12
N VAL A 275 -2.77 24.20 6.64
CA VAL A 275 -3.09 24.04 5.21
C VAL A 275 -4.26 24.92 4.81
N GLU A 276 -4.11 25.61 3.69
CA GLU A 276 -5.16 26.41 3.05
C GLU A 276 -5.35 25.98 1.59
N VAL A 277 -6.57 25.64 1.18
CA VAL A 277 -6.90 25.41 -0.23
C VAL A 277 -7.02 26.76 -0.91
N LEU A 278 -6.23 26.97 -1.98
CA LEU A 278 -6.25 28.20 -2.78
C LEU A 278 -7.16 28.04 -4.02
N GLN A 279 -7.09 26.90 -4.67
CA GLN A 279 -7.85 26.56 -5.89
C GLN A 279 -8.25 25.09 -5.88
N PRO A 280 -9.35 24.70 -6.53
CA PRO A 280 -10.33 25.59 -7.22
C PRO A 280 -11.27 26.28 -6.22
N ASP A 281 -11.91 27.37 -6.66
CA ASP A 281 -12.77 28.19 -5.80
C ASP A 281 -13.93 27.42 -5.16
N TRP A 282 -14.52 26.48 -5.86
CA TRP A 282 -15.61 25.67 -5.33
C TRP A 282 -15.13 24.78 -4.19
N PHE A 283 -13.94 24.15 -4.34
CA PHE A 283 -13.37 23.30 -3.32
C PHE A 283 -12.92 24.11 -2.10
N ARG A 284 -12.34 25.30 -2.33
CA ARG A 284 -12.04 26.26 -1.25
C ARG A 284 -13.30 26.64 -0.45
N LYS A 285 -14.42 26.89 -1.13
CA LYS A 285 -15.72 27.19 -0.49
C LYS A 285 -16.23 25.99 0.31
N ASP A 286 -16.13 24.80 -0.22
CA ASP A 286 -16.55 23.55 0.44
C ASP A 286 -15.72 23.29 1.69
N MET A 287 -14.39 23.51 1.64
CA MET A 287 -13.51 23.48 2.83
C MET A 287 -13.92 24.50 3.87
N LYS A 288 -14.18 25.76 3.47
CA LYS A 288 -14.62 26.82 4.38
C LYS A 288 -15.93 26.47 5.08
N GLU A 289 -16.90 25.90 4.38
CA GLU A 289 -18.16 25.47 4.98
C GLU A 289 -17.96 24.31 5.97
N ALA A 290 -17.08 23.36 5.65
CA ALA A 290 -16.75 22.27 6.57
C ALA A 290 -16.11 22.81 7.87
N ILE A 291 -15.14 23.72 7.74
CA ILE A 291 -14.48 24.37 8.89
C ILE A 291 -15.49 25.18 9.73
N LYS A 292 -16.40 25.91 9.08
CA LYS A 292 -17.46 26.63 9.78
C LYS A 292 -18.35 25.70 10.61
N LYS A 293 -18.79 24.58 10.03
CA LYS A 293 -19.56 23.56 10.74
C LYS A 293 -18.77 22.91 11.88
N MET A 294 -17.46 22.76 11.72
CA MET A 294 -16.59 22.31 12.82
C MET A 294 -16.55 23.34 13.95
N MET A 295 -16.34 24.62 13.62
CA MET A 295 -16.31 25.68 14.61
C MET A 295 -17.64 25.82 15.37
N GLU A 296 -18.77 25.68 14.68
CA GLU A 296 -20.11 25.73 15.30
C GLU A 296 -20.32 24.65 16.39
N ARG A 297 -19.61 23.50 16.32
CA ARG A 297 -19.66 22.46 17.33
C ARG A 297 -18.90 22.76 18.62
N TYR A 298 -18.05 23.79 18.59
CA TYR A 298 -17.28 24.27 19.75
C TYR A 298 -17.78 25.63 20.28
N ASN A 299 -18.82 26.20 19.66
CA ASN A 299 -19.53 27.36 20.17
C ASN A 299 -20.68 26.84 21.04
N ASP A 300 -20.40 26.67 22.35
CA ASP A 300 -21.40 26.39 23.39
C ASP A 300 -22.21 27.63 23.70
#